data_0395ef4c6ee54f5b3d16ca98b59d3113
#
_entry.id   0395ef4c6ee54f5b3d16ca98b59d3113
#
_cell.length_a   1.000
_cell.length_b   1.000
_cell.length_c   1.000
_cell.angle_alpha   90.00
_cell.angle_beta   90.00
_cell.angle_gamma   90.00
#
_symmetry.space_group_name_H-M   'P 1'
#
loop_
_entity.id
_entity.type
_entity.pdbx_description
1 polymer ?
#
loop_
_entity_poly.entity_id
_entity_poly.type
_entity_poly.pdbx_seq_one_letter_code
_entity_poly.pdbx_strand_id
1 'polypeptide(L)'
;MELKENIVDKELSEWIQGIKPLPDWVKLYKLNHHSPSQINAADDMWGYKYLYLTQEERRNLPINSKMHSGVCIGDMGQYEVGNYIWKFVKGKGLVKTEIPKTKKIFEKVLDKFDAYQPSTDEDKLSHQENKKGLALTFHQLKQSLKEIGLKDPIECERSVSLELPGCQLPVIGRVDFEDENNFVELKTKWYKKNRPRKDGSSSYSVPKIDEGYMGWNEHILQVAFYYLATGKKPHLLVINPESYNIFTPDNCEDLKPENLKKLINKMRVVCKRREEIMERHSGKTTWVEDIFPDFDHFFWRGMGDHLTAAMRLWGHV
;
A
#
# COMPACT_ATOMS: atom_id res chain seq x y z
N MET A 1 -29.47 3.01 1.80
CA MET A 1 -28.77 1.72 1.95
C MET A 1 -27.98 1.84 3.22
N GLU A 2 -28.55 1.36 4.33
CA GLU A 2 -27.87 1.39 5.63
C GLU A 2 -26.62 0.50 5.56
N LEU A 3 -25.46 1.12 5.67
CA LEU A 3 -24.20 0.41 5.86
C LEU A 3 -24.25 -0.19 7.26
N LYS A 4 -24.35 -1.51 7.35
CA LYS A 4 -24.36 -2.22 8.62
C LYS A 4 -23.01 -2.03 9.30
N GLU A 5 -22.98 -1.16 10.30
CA GLU A 5 -21.85 -1.05 11.23
C GLU A 5 -21.61 -2.39 11.94
N ASN A 6 -20.33 -2.75 12.12
CA ASN A 6 -19.83 -3.87 12.94
C ASN A 6 -19.75 -5.29 12.35
N ILE A 7 -20.15 -5.56 11.13
CA ILE A 7 -19.94 -6.90 10.53
C ILE A 7 -18.49 -7.05 10.07
N VAL A 8 -17.85 -5.97 9.64
CA VAL A 8 -16.55 -5.96 8.98
C VAL A 8 -15.43 -6.49 9.89
N ASP A 9 -15.40 -6.10 11.16
CA ASP A 9 -14.29 -6.48 12.05
C ASP A 9 -14.36 -7.96 12.46
N LYS A 10 -15.56 -8.50 12.64
CA LYS A 10 -15.76 -9.91 12.99
C LYS A 10 -15.50 -10.82 11.78
N GLU A 11 -16.06 -10.50 10.63
CA GLU A 11 -15.84 -11.28 9.39
C GLU A 11 -14.37 -11.22 8.96
N LEU A 12 -13.71 -10.06 9.08
CA LEU A 12 -12.30 -9.92 8.79
C LEU A 12 -11.44 -10.80 9.70
N SER A 13 -11.73 -10.81 11.01
CA SER A 13 -11.06 -11.67 11.97
C SER A 13 -11.26 -13.15 11.64
N GLU A 14 -12.47 -13.53 11.25
CA GLU A 14 -12.81 -14.89 10.82
C GLU A 14 -12.06 -15.30 9.55
N TRP A 15 -11.97 -14.41 8.55
CA TRP A 15 -11.21 -14.64 7.33
C TRP A 15 -9.70 -14.79 7.58
N ILE A 16 -9.13 -13.91 8.38
CA ILE A 16 -7.70 -13.95 8.72
C ILE A 16 -7.37 -15.18 9.57
N GLN A 17 -8.29 -15.64 10.38
CA GLN A 17 -8.15 -16.84 11.20
C GLN A 17 -8.46 -18.14 10.43
N GLY A 18 -8.92 -18.05 9.19
CA GLY A 18 -9.29 -19.20 8.38
C GLY A 18 -10.57 -19.90 8.82
N ILE A 19 -11.45 -19.20 9.53
CA ILE A 19 -12.73 -19.73 10.04
C ILE A 19 -13.75 -19.85 8.89
N LYS A 20 -13.76 -18.89 7.96
CA LYS A 20 -14.60 -18.96 6.76
C LYS A 20 -14.01 -19.98 5.76
N PRO A 21 -14.77 -20.95 5.27
CA PRO A 21 -14.24 -21.92 4.34
C PRO A 21 -13.81 -21.26 3.03
N LEU A 22 -12.52 -21.34 2.75
CA LEU A 22 -11.96 -20.87 1.49
C LEU A 22 -12.07 -21.97 0.43
N PRO A 23 -12.26 -21.61 -0.86
CA PRO A 23 -12.15 -22.55 -1.95
C PRO A 23 -10.83 -23.33 -1.90
N ASP A 24 -10.85 -24.62 -2.28
CA ASP A 24 -9.65 -25.45 -2.16
C ASP A 24 -8.47 -24.95 -2.99
N TRP A 25 -8.74 -24.40 -4.17
CA TRP A 25 -7.70 -23.81 -5.01
C TRP A 25 -7.02 -22.59 -4.33
N VAL A 26 -7.74 -21.81 -3.54
CA VAL A 26 -7.18 -20.69 -2.76
C VAL A 26 -6.15 -21.16 -1.74
N LYS A 27 -6.42 -22.30 -1.10
CA LYS A 27 -5.52 -22.87 -0.09
C LYS A 27 -4.16 -23.24 -0.68
N LEU A 28 -4.12 -23.64 -1.97
CA LEU A 28 -2.89 -23.99 -2.68
C LEU A 28 -1.93 -22.81 -2.78
N TYR A 29 -2.46 -21.60 -2.97
CA TYR A 29 -1.66 -20.37 -3.09
C TYR A 29 -1.43 -19.66 -1.75
N LYS A 30 -2.05 -20.13 -0.66
CA LYS A 30 -2.00 -19.45 0.65
C LYS A 30 -2.37 -17.98 0.56
N LEU A 31 -3.35 -17.67 -0.28
CA LEU A 31 -3.90 -16.34 -0.51
C LEU A 31 -5.37 -16.36 -0.08
N ASN A 32 -5.76 -15.45 0.82
CA ASN A 32 -7.12 -15.41 1.36
C ASN A 32 -7.85 -14.09 1.10
N HIS A 33 -7.20 -13.15 0.42
CA HIS A 33 -7.77 -11.86 0.07
C HIS A 33 -6.98 -11.20 -1.07
N HIS A 34 -7.59 -10.23 -1.73
CA HIS A 34 -6.92 -9.27 -2.59
C HIS A 34 -6.52 -8.03 -1.79
N SER A 35 -5.41 -7.38 -2.16
CA SER A 35 -5.00 -6.10 -1.56
C SER A 35 -5.32 -4.94 -2.51
N PRO A 36 -5.93 -3.85 -2.06
CA PRO A 36 -6.27 -2.71 -2.91
C PRO A 36 -5.03 -2.08 -3.57
N SER A 37 -3.90 -2.05 -2.89
CA SER A 37 -2.62 -1.55 -3.43
C SER A 37 -2.04 -2.44 -4.55
N GLN A 38 -2.51 -3.68 -4.69
CA GLN A 38 -2.02 -4.63 -5.68
C GLN A 38 -2.94 -4.76 -6.90
N ILE A 39 -4.11 -4.15 -6.87
CA ILE A 39 -5.07 -4.28 -7.98
C ILE A 39 -4.54 -3.68 -9.28
N ASN A 40 -3.80 -2.57 -9.20
CA ASN A 40 -3.15 -1.97 -10.36
C ASN A 40 -1.73 -2.52 -10.63
N ALA A 41 -1.24 -3.46 -9.83
CA ALA A 41 0.03 -4.11 -10.13
C ALA A 41 -0.07 -4.87 -11.47
N ALA A 42 1.01 -4.85 -12.24
CA ALA A 42 1.12 -5.66 -13.44
C ALA A 42 0.87 -7.13 -13.10
N ASP A 43 0.14 -7.85 -13.95
CA ASP A 43 -0.30 -9.22 -13.65
C ASP A 43 0.87 -10.19 -13.52
N ASP A 44 1.98 -9.97 -14.25
CA ASP A 44 3.20 -10.75 -14.14
C ASP A 44 3.87 -10.61 -12.75
N MET A 45 3.99 -9.38 -12.25
CA MET A 45 4.49 -9.14 -10.90
C MET A 45 3.54 -9.72 -9.84
N TRP A 46 2.22 -9.56 -10.02
CA TRP A 46 1.23 -10.14 -9.14
C TRP A 46 1.33 -11.68 -9.13
N GLY A 47 1.39 -12.31 -10.31
CA GLY A 47 1.52 -13.75 -10.47
C GLY A 47 2.80 -14.28 -9.84
N TYR A 48 3.94 -13.66 -10.13
CA TYR A 48 5.22 -14.01 -9.51
C TYR A 48 5.13 -13.94 -7.98
N LYS A 49 4.65 -12.82 -7.45
CA LYS A 49 4.57 -12.59 -6.00
C LYS A 49 3.61 -13.53 -5.29
N TYR A 50 2.42 -13.79 -5.85
CA TYR A 50 1.37 -14.48 -5.11
C TYR A 50 1.13 -15.92 -5.54
N LEU A 51 1.49 -16.30 -6.77
CA LEU A 51 1.31 -17.66 -7.27
C LEU A 51 2.60 -18.49 -7.26
N TYR A 52 3.77 -17.82 -7.34
CA TYR A 52 5.06 -18.51 -7.37
C TYR A 52 5.78 -18.46 -6.01
N LEU A 53 5.93 -17.28 -5.42
CA LEU A 53 6.69 -17.15 -4.17
C LEU A 53 5.94 -17.71 -2.95
N THR A 54 6.66 -18.34 -2.06
CA THR A 54 6.16 -18.72 -0.73
C THR A 54 5.83 -17.45 0.09
N GLN A 55 5.07 -17.63 1.19
CA GLN A 55 4.74 -16.51 2.08
C GLN A 55 6.00 -15.90 2.74
N GLU A 56 7.02 -16.70 3.00
CA GLU A 56 8.29 -16.26 3.56
C GLU A 56 9.09 -15.43 2.55
N GLU A 57 9.24 -15.92 1.32
CA GLU A 57 9.89 -15.18 0.23
C GLU A 57 9.18 -13.86 -0.07
N ARG A 58 7.84 -13.84 -0.06
CA ARG A 58 7.07 -12.60 -0.23
C ARG A 58 7.37 -11.54 0.83
N ARG A 59 7.56 -11.96 2.08
CA ARG A 59 7.90 -11.04 3.19
C ARG A 59 9.31 -10.49 3.08
N ASN A 60 10.18 -11.24 2.43
CA ASN A 60 11.60 -10.89 2.24
C ASN A 60 11.87 -10.23 0.88
N LEU A 61 10.84 -9.95 0.07
CA LEU A 61 11.04 -9.21 -1.17
C LEU A 61 11.70 -7.86 -0.89
N PRO A 62 12.70 -7.49 -1.70
CA PRO A 62 13.39 -6.22 -1.50
C PRO A 62 12.42 -5.05 -1.62
N ILE A 63 12.49 -4.15 -0.68
CA ILE A 63 11.87 -2.83 -0.75
C ILE A 63 12.96 -1.82 -1.04
N ASN A 64 12.66 -0.78 -1.80
CA ASN A 64 13.62 0.28 -2.04
C ASN A 64 13.59 1.34 -0.93
N SER A 65 14.61 2.19 -0.88
CA SER A 65 14.75 3.23 0.13
C SER A 65 13.56 4.19 0.20
N LYS A 66 12.88 4.46 -0.92
CA LYS A 66 11.69 5.33 -0.94
C LYS A 66 10.51 4.68 -0.25
N MET A 67 10.28 3.39 -0.49
CA MET A 67 9.23 2.62 0.20
C MET A 67 9.53 2.55 1.70
N HIS A 68 10.78 2.25 2.07
CA HIS A 68 11.21 2.22 3.46
C HIS A 68 11.01 3.58 4.15
N SER A 69 11.42 4.66 3.50
CA SER A 69 11.23 6.02 3.99
C SER A 69 9.73 6.36 4.20
N GLY A 70 8.86 5.92 3.27
CA GLY A 70 7.42 6.07 3.39
C GLY A 70 6.85 5.37 4.62
N VAL A 71 7.29 4.13 4.87
CA VAL A 71 6.91 3.38 6.07
C VAL A 71 7.35 4.11 7.35
N CYS A 72 8.57 4.64 7.38
CA CYS A 72 9.05 5.40 8.54
C CYS A 72 8.20 6.65 8.82
N ILE A 73 7.81 7.38 7.78
CA ILE A 73 6.92 8.55 7.92
C ILE A 73 5.52 8.13 8.40
N GLY A 74 4.96 7.04 7.89
CA GLY A 74 3.71 6.47 8.39
C GLY A 74 3.78 6.14 9.88
N ASP A 75 4.83 5.45 10.31
CA ASP A 75 5.06 5.14 11.74
C ASP A 75 5.13 6.41 12.58
N MET A 76 5.85 7.46 12.13
CA MET A 76 5.90 8.75 12.83
C MET A 76 4.50 9.36 13.00
N GLY A 77 3.68 9.34 11.94
CA GLY A 77 2.30 9.85 11.99
C GLY A 77 1.44 9.09 12.97
N GLN A 78 1.53 7.75 12.98
CA GLN A 78 0.77 6.92 13.92
C GLN A 78 1.08 7.27 15.38
N TYR A 79 2.34 7.47 15.71
CA TYR A 79 2.74 7.87 17.06
C TYR A 79 2.34 9.31 17.39
N GLU A 80 2.39 10.23 16.44
CA GLU A 80 2.08 11.64 16.65
C GLU A 80 0.61 11.88 16.95
N VAL A 81 -0.28 11.37 16.10
CA VAL A 81 -1.71 11.66 16.17
C VAL A 81 -2.57 10.47 16.61
N GLY A 82 -2.16 9.23 16.36
CA GLY A 82 -2.97 8.05 16.62
C GLY A 82 -3.21 7.81 18.10
N ASN A 83 -4.43 7.40 18.45
CA ASN A 83 -4.77 6.90 19.79
C ASN A 83 -4.66 5.38 19.84
N TYR A 84 -5.06 4.72 18.78
CA TYR A 84 -5.07 3.27 18.66
C TYR A 84 -4.44 2.80 17.35
N ILE A 85 -3.83 1.60 17.39
CA ILE A 85 -3.34 0.90 16.22
C ILE A 85 -3.87 -0.51 16.19
N TRP A 86 -4.25 -0.99 15.01
CA TRP A 86 -4.66 -2.37 14.79
C TRP A 86 -3.48 -3.21 14.34
N LYS A 87 -3.23 -4.31 15.03
CA LYS A 87 -2.12 -5.23 14.73
C LYS A 87 -2.62 -6.66 14.69
N PHE A 88 -2.10 -7.43 13.75
CA PHE A 88 -2.33 -8.88 13.75
C PHE A 88 -1.42 -9.54 14.81
N VAL A 89 -2.04 -10.22 15.77
CA VAL A 89 -1.35 -10.97 16.81
C VAL A 89 -1.61 -12.46 16.60
N LYS A 90 -0.55 -13.25 16.44
CA LYS A 90 -0.65 -14.70 16.23
C LYS A 90 -1.50 -15.34 17.33
N GLY A 91 -2.53 -16.09 16.93
CA GLY A 91 -3.46 -16.76 17.84
C GLY A 91 -4.57 -15.88 18.44
N LYS A 92 -4.56 -14.56 18.18
CA LYS A 92 -5.60 -13.62 18.64
C LYS A 92 -6.31 -12.86 17.51
N GLY A 93 -5.76 -12.96 16.27
CA GLY A 93 -6.29 -12.19 15.13
C GLY A 93 -5.92 -10.71 15.18
N LEU A 94 -6.79 -9.85 14.67
CA LEU A 94 -6.62 -8.40 14.73
C LEU A 94 -6.93 -7.89 16.15
N VAL A 95 -5.99 -7.16 16.71
CA VAL A 95 -6.08 -6.60 18.07
C VAL A 95 -5.89 -5.09 18.01
N LYS A 96 -6.87 -4.36 18.54
CA LYS A 96 -6.78 -2.93 18.78
C LYS A 96 -5.92 -2.67 20.00
N THR A 97 -4.86 -1.88 19.85
CA THR A 97 -3.89 -1.58 20.90
C THR A 97 -3.72 -0.07 21.03
N GLU A 98 -3.70 0.44 22.24
CA GLU A 98 -3.40 1.84 22.51
C GLU A 98 -1.96 2.16 22.08
N ILE A 99 -1.77 3.33 21.45
CA ILE A 99 -0.45 3.80 21.03
C ILE A 99 0.19 4.55 22.20
N PRO A 100 1.32 4.03 22.75
CA PRO A 100 1.99 4.71 23.84
C PRO A 100 2.57 6.05 23.37
N LYS A 101 2.17 7.14 24.00
CA LYS A 101 2.73 8.46 23.71
C LYS A 101 4.15 8.55 24.29
N THR A 102 5.14 8.63 23.42
CA THR A 102 6.56 8.71 23.80
C THR A 102 7.21 9.96 23.23
N LYS A 103 8.01 10.64 24.02
CA LYS A 103 8.76 11.82 23.58
C LYS A 103 9.89 11.50 22.59
N LYS A 104 10.29 10.21 22.48
CA LYS A 104 11.40 9.76 21.64
C LYS A 104 10.94 9.11 20.31
N ILE A 105 9.83 9.55 19.77
CA ILE A 105 9.26 8.95 18.55
C ILE A 105 10.24 9.08 17.37
N PHE A 106 10.70 10.28 17.12
CA PHE A 106 11.58 10.58 16.00
C PHE A 106 12.87 9.77 16.07
N GLU A 107 13.49 9.69 17.26
CA GLU A 107 14.71 8.89 17.46
C GLU A 107 14.49 7.41 17.11
N LYS A 108 13.41 6.80 17.62
CA LYS A 108 13.09 5.40 17.34
C LYS A 108 12.87 5.12 15.85
N VAL A 109 12.22 6.03 15.14
CA VAL A 109 12.01 5.86 13.71
C VAL A 109 13.30 6.13 12.94
N LEU A 110 14.14 7.03 13.43
CA LEU A 110 15.46 7.27 12.84
C LEU A 110 16.35 6.02 12.97
N ASP A 111 16.34 5.35 14.12
CA ASP A 111 17.05 4.08 14.32
C ASP A 111 16.55 3.02 13.32
N LYS A 112 15.23 2.91 13.14
CA LYS A 112 14.62 2.02 12.14
C LYS A 112 15.05 2.40 10.72
N PHE A 113 15.06 3.69 10.42
CA PHE A 113 15.48 4.20 9.11
C PHE A 113 16.95 3.87 8.83
N ASP A 114 17.83 4.08 9.79
CA ASP A 114 19.28 3.80 9.66
C ASP A 114 19.60 2.31 9.61
N ALA A 115 18.75 1.45 10.16
CA ALA A 115 18.89 -0.01 10.08
C ALA A 115 18.60 -0.58 8.68
N TYR A 116 18.09 0.23 7.75
CA TYR A 116 17.81 -0.20 6.38
C TYR A 116 19.08 -0.59 5.64
N GLN A 117 19.02 -1.71 4.92
CA GLN A 117 20.13 -2.23 4.11
C GLN A 117 19.79 -2.05 2.62
N PRO A 118 20.40 -1.06 1.93
CA PRO A 118 20.19 -0.86 0.51
C PRO A 118 20.70 -2.04 -0.32
N SER A 119 19.93 -2.46 -1.31
CA SER A 119 20.27 -3.60 -2.17
C SER A 119 21.22 -3.25 -3.33
N THR A 120 21.33 -1.97 -3.68
CA THR A 120 22.17 -1.47 -4.78
C THR A 120 22.86 -0.16 -4.40
N ASP A 121 23.93 0.21 -5.11
CA ASP A 121 24.60 1.52 -4.91
C ASP A 121 23.65 2.69 -5.21
N GLU A 122 22.77 2.57 -6.20
CA GLU A 122 21.78 3.60 -6.51
C GLU A 122 20.80 3.77 -5.36
N ASP A 123 20.33 2.67 -4.78
CA ASP A 123 19.42 2.68 -3.65
C ASP A 123 20.10 3.25 -2.39
N LYS A 124 21.38 2.96 -2.19
CA LYS A 124 22.21 3.54 -1.12
C LYS A 124 22.28 5.07 -1.23
N LEU A 125 22.56 5.59 -2.43
CA LEU A 125 22.56 7.03 -2.66
C LEU A 125 21.18 7.65 -2.45
N SER A 126 20.12 7.00 -2.93
CA SER A 126 18.73 7.42 -2.70
C SER A 126 18.41 7.45 -1.21
N HIS A 127 18.85 6.46 -0.44
CA HIS A 127 18.63 6.41 1.01
C HIS A 127 19.32 7.57 1.74
N GLN A 128 20.56 7.89 1.35
CA GLN A 128 21.29 9.03 1.90
C GLN A 128 20.59 10.37 1.64
N GLU A 129 20.05 10.57 0.42
CA GLU A 129 19.27 11.77 0.10
C GLU A 129 17.95 11.80 0.88
N ASN A 130 17.23 10.68 0.99
CA ASN A 130 16.01 10.59 1.75
C ASN A 130 16.22 10.90 3.24
N LYS A 131 17.37 10.51 3.81
CA LYS A 131 17.74 10.85 5.19
C LYS A 131 17.74 12.35 5.43
N LYS A 132 18.23 13.15 4.49
CA LYS A 132 18.25 14.62 4.58
C LYS A 132 16.83 15.21 4.66
N GLY A 133 15.88 14.57 3.97
CA GLY A 133 14.49 15.02 3.93
C GLY A 133 13.59 14.47 5.04
N LEU A 134 14.04 13.50 5.83
CA LEU A 134 13.15 12.76 6.74
C LEU A 134 12.46 13.67 7.77
N ALA A 135 13.22 14.54 8.43
CA ALA A 135 12.69 15.48 9.43
C ALA A 135 11.74 16.51 8.80
N LEU A 136 12.07 17.00 7.60
CA LEU A 136 11.22 17.93 6.87
C LEU A 136 9.91 17.28 6.46
N THR A 137 9.94 16.07 5.93
CA THR A 137 8.75 15.31 5.56
C THR A 137 7.86 15.04 6.77
N PHE A 138 8.45 14.73 7.92
CA PHE A 138 7.69 14.56 9.16
C PHE A 138 7.04 15.89 9.61
N HIS A 139 7.73 17.01 9.45
CA HIS A 139 7.15 18.33 9.72
C HIS A 139 5.93 18.60 8.83
N GLN A 140 6.02 18.31 7.52
CA GLN A 140 4.90 18.43 6.59
C GLN A 140 3.72 17.52 6.99
N LEU A 141 4.01 16.27 7.40
CA LEU A 141 2.99 15.36 7.90
C LEU A 141 2.23 15.93 9.10
N LYS A 142 2.95 16.46 10.09
CA LYS A 142 2.33 17.06 11.29
C LYS A 142 1.42 18.23 10.94
N GLN A 143 1.87 19.11 10.06
CA GLN A 143 1.08 20.26 9.64
C GLN A 143 -0.18 19.83 8.87
N SER A 144 -0.03 18.91 7.93
CA SER A 144 -1.14 18.42 7.11
C SER A 144 -2.20 17.67 7.94
N LEU A 145 -1.80 16.80 8.87
CA LEU A 145 -2.74 16.09 9.74
C LEU A 145 -3.48 17.07 10.68
N LYS A 146 -2.81 18.12 11.14
CA LYS A 146 -3.45 19.20 11.91
C LYS A 146 -4.46 19.98 11.06
N GLU A 147 -4.14 20.25 9.80
CA GLU A 147 -5.03 20.94 8.85
C GLU A 147 -6.27 20.09 8.51
N ILE A 148 -6.10 18.77 8.31
CA ILE A 148 -7.21 17.84 8.10
C ILE A 148 -8.16 17.85 9.31
N GLY A 149 -7.62 18.02 10.52
CA GLY A 149 -8.40 18.18 11.73
C GLY A 149 -9.13 16.91 12.16
N LEU A 150 -8.47 15.73 12.05
CA LEU A 150 -8.98 14.48 12.59
C LEU A 150 -9.31 14.62 14.09
N LYS A 151 -10.41 14.02 14.51
CA LYS A 151 -10.91 14.09 15.88
C LYS A 151 -10.64 12.79 16.63
N ASP A 152 -10.31 12.92 17.91
CA ASP A 152 -10.13 11.75 18.79
C ASP A 152 -11.45 10.95 18.96
N PRO A 153 -11.38 9.62 19.01
CA PRO A 153 -10.17 8.82 18.91
C PRO A 153 -9.72 8.57 17.47
N ILE A 154 -8.43 8.78 17.19
CA ILE A 154 -7.84 8.49 15.88
C ILE A 154 -7.32 7.05 15.88
N GLU A 155 -7.80 6.25 14.92
CA GLU A 155 -7.37 4.88 14.69
C GLU A 155 -6.38 4.79 13.52
N CYS A 156 -5.34 3.98 13.67
CA CYS A 156 -4.31 3.76 12.67
C CYS A 156 -4.27 2.29 12.24
N GLU A 157 -3.97 2.06 10.96
CA GLU A 157 -3.84 0.71 10.38
C GLU A 157 -5.10 -0.15 10.60
N ARG A 158 -6.28 0.47 10.68
CA ARG A 158 -7.51 -0.30 10.81
C ARG A 158 -7.76 -1.09 9.54
N SER A 159 -7.86 -2.40 9.69
CA SER A 159 -8.19 -3.28 8.58
C SER A 159 -9.66 -3.18 8.23
N VAL A 160 -9.94 -3.02 6.95
CA VAL A 160 -11.27 -2.99 6.38
C VAL A 160 -11.39 -3.98 5.24
N SER A 161 -12.59 -4.52 5.05
CA SER A 161 -12.89 -5.52 4.03
C SER A 161 -14.04 -5.07 3.14
N LEU A 162 -14.00 -5.49 1.88
CA LEU A 162 -15.06 -5.28 0.91
C LEU A 162 -15.26 -6.54 0.07
N GLU A 163 -16.46 -7.10 0.12
CA GLU A 163 -16.84 -8.19 -0.78
C GLU A 163 -17.25 -7.63 -2.14
N LEU A 164 -16.65 -8.13 -3.21
CA LEU A 164 -16.97 -7.72 -4.58
C LEU A 164 -17.91 -8.74 -5.23
N PRO A 165 -19.01 -8.30 -5.86
CA PRO A 165 -19.96 -9.20 -6.51
C PRO A 165 -19.28 -10.12 -7.52
N GLY A 166 -19.45 -11.43 -7.35
CA GLY A 166 -18.90 -12.47 -8.23
C GLY A 166 -17.43 -12.81 -7.96
N CYS A 167 -16.80 -12.22 -6.94
CA CYS A 167 -15.50 -12.66 -6.44
C CYS A 167 -15.66 -13.59 -5.24
N GLN A 168 -14.75 -14.57 -5.13
CA GLN A 168 -14.74 -15.54 -4.05
C GLN A 168 -13.91 -15.07 -2.85
N LEU A 169 -12.96 -14.16 -3.09
CA LEU A 169 -12.12 -13.56 -2.08
C LEU A 169 -12.51 -12.10 -1.84
N PRO A 170 -12.48 -11.64 -0.57
CA PRO A 170 -12.65 -10.23 -0.26
C PRO A 170 -11.43 -9.42 -0.70
N VAL A 171 -11.62 -8.12 -0.86
CA VAL A 171 -10.53 -7.16 -0.87
C VAL A 171 -10.32 -6.68 0.56
N ILE A 172 -9.09 -6.76 1.06
CA ILE A 172 -8.72 -6.33 2.40
C ILE A 172 -7.60 -5.28 2.32
N GLY A 173 -7.79 -4.16 3.02
CA GLY A 173 -6.78 -3.11 3.13
C GLY A 173 -6.70 -2.55 4.54
N ARG A 174 -5.71 -1.69 4.77
CA ARG A 174 -5.53 -0.99 6.04
C ARG A 174 -5.53 0.50 5.82
N VAL A 175 -6.37 1.19 6.56
CA VAL A 175 -6.49 2.66 6.53
C VAL A 175 -5.37 3.26 7.36
N ASP A 176 -4.60 4.20 6.78
CA ASP A 176 -3.45 4.77 7.47
C ASP A 176 -3.88 5.53 8.74
N PHE A 177 -4.86 6.43 8.60
CA PHE A 177 -5.45 7.17 9.74
C PHE A 177 -6.94 7.37 9.51
N GLU A 178 -7.72 7.28 10.56
CA GLU A 178 -9.14 7.61 10.50
C GLU A 178 -9.70 8.07 11.84
N ASP A 179 -10.78 8.83 11.76
CA ASP A 179 -11.69 9.13 12.87
C ASP A 179 -13.11 8.61 12.56
N GLU A 180 -14.12 9.09 13.27
CA GLU A 180 -15.51 8.70 13.05
C GLU A 180 -16.00 9.03 11.63
N ASN A 181 -15.60 10.17 11.06
CA ASN A 181 -16.17 10.71 9.82
C ASN A 181 -15.21 10.75 8.64
N ASN A 182 -13.90 10.67 8.89
CA ASN A 182 -12.86 10.88 7.90
C ASN A 182 -11.88 9.72 7.88
N PHE A 183 -11.27 9.49 6.72
CA PHE A 183 -10.06 8.70 6.63
C PHE A 183 -8.99 9.41 5.79
N VAL A 184 -7.75 9.09 6.05
CA VAL A 184 -6.57 9.62 5.34
C VAL A 184 -5.79 8.47 4.75
N GLU A 185 -5.52 8.55 3.45
CA GLU A 185 -4.54 7.72 2.75
C GLU A 185 -3.28 8.55 2.53
N LEU A 186 -2.17 8.13 3.10
CA LEU A 186 -0.89 8.84 3.06
C LEU A 186 -0.01 8.36 1.90
N LYS A 187 0.49 9.29 1.11
CA LYS A 187 1.48 9.05 0.06
C LYS A 187 2.68 9.97 0.22
N THR A 188 3.88 9.40 0.11
CA THR A 188 5.13 10.16 0.21
C THR A 188 5.85 10.22 -1.11
N LYS A 189 6.38 11.39 -1.47
CA LYS A 189 7.27 11.60 -2.61
C LYS A 189 8.67 11.91 -2.10
N TRP A 190 9.62 11.06 -2.47
CA TRP A 190 11.01 11.19 -2.06
C TRP A 190 11.90 11.68 -3.19
N TYR A 191 13.11 12.08 -2.85
CA TYR A 191 14.10 12.59 -3.79
C TYR A 191 14.20 11.73 -5.05
N LYS A 192 14.26 12.41 -6.20
CA LYS A 192 14.38 11.81 -7.51
C LYS A 192 15.75 12.15 -8.07
N LYS A 193 16.48 11.14 -8.55
CA LYS A 193 17.72 11.34 -9.29
C LYS A 193 17.41 12.03 -10.61
N ASN A 194 18.08 13.14 -10.87
CA ASN A 194 17.98 13.87 -12.12
C ASN A 194 18.83 13.19 -13.20
N ARG A 195 18.65 13.60 -14.45
CA ARG A 195 19.55 13.16 -15.53
C ARG A 195 20.98 13.58 -15.19
N PRO A 196 21.99 12.73 -15.46
CA PRO A 196 23.39 13.10 -15.26
C PRO A 196 23.73 14.40 -15.96
N ARG A 197 24.52 15.24 -15.33
CA ARG A 197 25.07 16.45 -15.95
C ARG A 197 26.13 16.07 -16.97
N LYS A 198 26.57 17.03 -17.80
CA LYS A 198 27.60 16.80 -18.81
C LYS A 198 28.94 16.31 -18.23
N ASP A 199 29.22 16.64 -16.97
CA ASP A 199 30.43 16.19 -16.23
C ASP A 199 30.26 14.82 -15.56
N GLY A 200 29.13 14.12 -15.81
CA GLY A 200 28.80 12.83 -15.22
C GLY A 200 28.24 12.90 -13.79
N SER A 201 28.19 14.07 -13.16
CA SER A 201 27.67 14.22 -11.81
C SER A 201 26.16 14.00 -11.77
N SER A 202 25.67 13.37 -10.70
CA SER A 202 24.25 13.19 -10.43
C SER A 202 23.78 14.21 -9.41
N SER A 203 22.58 14.73 -9.60
CA SER A 203 21.88 15.56 -8.62
C SER A 203 20.52 14.95 -8.28
N TYR A 204 19.97 15.35 -7.15
CA TYR A 204 18.65 14.93 -6.70
C TYR A 204 17.74 16.15 -6.55
N SER A 205 16.46 15.97 -6.79
CA SER A 205 15.45 17.01 -6.58
C SER A 205 14.21 16.42 -5.92
N VAL A 206 13.50 17.24 -5.19
CA VAL A 206 12.19 16.88 -4.64
C VAL A 206 11.17 16.93 -5.77
N PRO A 207 10.41 15.86 -6.04
CA PRO A 207 9.34 15.88 -7.01
C PRO A 207 8.25 16.85 -6.56
N LYS A 208 7.80 17.73 -7.45
CA LYS A 208 6.65 18.59 -7.19
C LYS A 208 5.41 17.75 -6.89
N ILE A 209 4.56 18.27 -6.01
CA ILE A 209 3.19 17.79 -5.83
C ILE A 209 2.32 18.69 -6.68
N ASP A 210 1.70 18.13 -7.72
CA ASP A 210 0.85 18.87 -8.62
C ASP A 210 -0.39 19.37 -7.86
N GLU A 211 -0.84 20.60 -8.14
CA GLU A 211 -2.04 21.19 -7.53
C GLU A 211 -3.31 20.48 -8.00
N GLY A 212 -3.31 20.00 -9.24
CA GLY A 212 -4.33 19.08 -9.75
C GLY A 212 -3.82 17.63 -9.64
N TYR A 213 -4.62 16.74 -9.06
CA TYR A 213 -4.29 15.33 -9.06
C TYR A 213 -4.39 14.78 -10.49
N MET A 214 -3.27 14.59 -11.14
CA MET A 214 -3.21 14.06 -12.51
C MET A 214 -2.86 12.56 -12.46
N GLY A 215 -3.88 11.71 -12.56
CA GLY A 215 -3.75 10.38 -13.14
C GLY A 215 -2.98 9.32 -12.35
N TRP A 216 -2.87 9.39 -11.04
CA TRP A 216 -2.32 8.28 -10.26
C TRP A 216 -3.43 7.28 -9.91
N ASN A 217 -3.90 6.59 -10.93
CA ASN A 217 -4.99 5.62 -10.83
C ASN A 217 -4.85 4.62 -9.66
N GLU A 218 -3.61 4.30 -9.27
CA GLU A 218 -3.33 3.38 -8.17
C GLU A 218 -3.81 3.91 -6.83
N HIS A 219 -3.52 5.19 -6.55
CA HIS A 219 -3.91 5.81 -5.28
C HIS A 219 -5.42 6.03 -5.21
N ILE A 220 -6.02 6.51 -6.31
CA ILE A 220 -7.47 6.72 -6.38
C ILE A 220 -8.23 5.41 -6.21
N LEU A 221 -7.75 4.32 -6.80
CA LEU A 221 -8.38 3.01 -6.64
C LEU A 221 -8.33 2.54 -5.19
N GLN A 222 -7.22 2.78 -4.50
CA GLN A 222 -7.08 2.47 -3.07
C GLN A 222 -8.02 3.33 -2.22
N VAL A 223 -8.12 4.63 -2.51
CA VAL A 223 -9.08 5.54 -1.85
C VAL A 223 -10.53 5.11 -2.12
N ALA A 224 -10.85 4.69 -3.37
CA ALA A 224 -12.18 4.18 -3.70
C ALA A 224 -12.56 2.96 -2.87
N PHE A 225 -11.62 2.03 -2.68
CA PHE A 225 -11.82 0.88 -1.81
C PHE A 225 -12.13 1.32 -0.37
N TYR A 226 -11.32 2.19 0.23
CA TYR A 226 -11.56 2.65 1.60
C TYR A 226 -12.86 3.43 1.73
N TYR A 227 -13.18 4.28 0.76
CA TYR A 227 -14.45 4.99 0.74
C TYR A 227 -15.65 4.03 0.77
N LEU A 228 -15.62 2.99 -0.06
CA LEU A 228 -16.71 2.02 -0.13
C LEU A 228 -16.77 1.11 1.10
N ALA A 229 -15.62 0.76 1.67
CA ALA A 229 -15.54 -0.08 2.86
C ALA A 229 -15.91 0.65 4.15
N THR A 230 -15.70 1.97 4.22
CA THR A 230 -15.89 2.75 5.46
C THR A 230 -17.07 3.72 5.41
N GLY A 231 -17.46 4.20 4.23
CA GLY A 231 -18.43 5.28 4.05
C GLY A 231 -17.95 6.67 4.50
N LYS A 232 -16.68 6.79 4.94
CA LYS A 232 -16.12 8.03 5.49
C LYS A 232 -15.61 8.97 4.40
N LYS A 233 -15.48 10.28 4.72
CA LYS A 233 -14.93 11.28 3.81
C LYS A 233 -13.45 10.99 3.53
N PRO A 234 -13.04 10.85 2.25
CA PRO A 234 -11.65 10.59 1.89
C PRO A 234 -10.79 11.85 1.95
N HIS A 235 -9.57 11.67 2.46
CA HIS A 235 -8.46 12.60 2.33
C HIS A 235 -7.27 11.84 1.74
N LEU A 236 -6.86 12.17 0.52
CA LEU A 236 -5.62 11.68 -0.04
C LEU A 236 -4.53 12.73 0.26
N LEU A 237 -3.66 12.40 1.20
CA LEU A 237 -2.57 13.24 1.63
C LEU A 237 -1.29 12.86 0.89
N VAL A 238 -0.77 13.78 0.10
CA VAL A 238 0.52 13.60 -0.59
C VAL A 238 1.53 14.58 0.00
N ILE A 239 2.66 14.06 0.49
CA ILE A 239 3.71 14.86 1.12
C ILE A 239 5.08 14.60 0.51
N ASN A 240 5.94 15.60 0.57
CA ASN A 240 7.35 15.51 0.26
C ASN A 240 8.16 16.35 1.28
N PRO A 241 9.49 16.43 1.23
CA PRO A 241 10.29 17.25 2.14
C PRO A 241 9.98 18.76 2.13
N GLU A 242 9.40 19.28 1.06
CA GLU A 242 9.22 20.73 0.86
C GLU A 242 7.75 21.17 1.02
N SER A 243 6.79 20.28 0.78
CA SER A 243 5.37 20.65 0.71
C SER A 243 4.45 19.45 0.96
N TYR A 244 3.16 19.75 1.08
CA TYR A 244 2.08 18.75 1.04
C TYR A 244 0.88 19.28 0.28
N ASN A 245 0.04 18.37 -0.23
CA ASN A 245 -1.30 18.66 -0.73
C ASN A 245 -2.31 17.68 -0.14
N ILE A 246 -3.46 18.20 0.25
CA ILE A 246 -4.61 17.45 0.76
C ILE A 246 -5.68 17.45 -0.32
N PHE A 247 -5.90 16.28 -0.94
CA PHE A 247 -6.95 16.10 -1.93
C PHE A 247 -8.19 15.53 -1.26
N THR A 248 -9.32 16.16 -1.50
CA THR A 248 -10.64 15.80 -0.98
C THR A 248 -11.67 15.84 -2.11
N PRO A 249 -12.90 15.35 -1.92
CA PRO A 249 -13.97 15.52 -2.90
C PRO A 249 -14.27 16.98 -3.28
N ASP A 250 -13.86 17.93 -2.43
CA ASP A 250 -14.13 19.35 -2.61
C ASP A 250 -13.16 20.00 -3.62
N ASN A 251 -11.93 19.46 -3.75
CA ASN A 251 -10.87 20.00 -4.61
C ASN A 251 -10.30 19.01 -5.63
N CYS A 252 -10.79 17.77 -5.65
CA CYS A 252 -10.35 16.73 -6.58
C CYS A 252 -11.55 15.97 -7.14
N GLU A 253 -11.78 16.10 -8.45
CA GLU A 253 -12.91 15.49 -9.15
C GLU A 253 -12.91 13.96 -9.02
N ASP A 254 -11.71 13.33 -9.08
CA ASP A 254 -11.57 11.88 -9.00
C ASP A 254 -11.97 11.30 -7.64
N LEU A 255 -11.96 12.13 -6.58
CA LEU A 255 -12.37 11.72 -5.23
C LEU A 255 -13.85 11.90 -4.95
N LYS A 256 -14.62 12.45 -5.90
CA LYS A 256 -16.07 12.54 -5.73
C LYS A 256 -16.72 11.16 -5.65
N PRO A 257 -17.75 11.00 -4.80
CA PRO A 257 -18.40 9.71 -4.56
C PRO A 257 -18.82 8.96 -5.83
N GLU A 258 -19.33 9.67 -6.82
CA GLU A 258 -19.77 9.10 -8.10
C GLU A 258 -18.62 8.54 -8.92
N ASN A 259 -17.42 9.15 -8.85
CA ASN A 259 -16.24 8.67 -9.55
C ASN A 259 -15.56 7.51 -8.79
N LEU A 260 -15.47 7.59 -7.46
CA LEU A 260 -14.97 6.49 -6.65
C LEU A 260 -15.82 5.21 -6.83
N LYS A 261 -17.15 5.34 -6.89
CA LYS A 261 -18.05 4.20 -7.12
C LYS A 261 -17.84 3.52 -8.48
N LYS A 262 -17.47 4.25 -9.52
CA LYS A 262 -17.16 3.67 -10.85
C LYS A 262 -15.92 2.77 -10.82
N LEU A 263 -14.95 3.07 -9.98
CA LEU A 263 -13.70 2.32 -9.88
C LEU A 263 -13.88 0.93 -9.27
N ILE A 264 -14.97 0.69 -8.53
CA ILE A 264 -15.25 -0.62 -7.95
C ILE A 264 -15.43 -1.70 -9.02
N ASN A 265 -16.00 -1.34 -10.17
CA ASN A 265 -16.14 -2.30 -11.26
C ASN A 265 -14.78 -2.71 -11.86
N LYS A 266 -13.85 -1.76 -11.99
CA LYS A 266 -12.47 -2.06 -12.40
C LYS A 266 -11.81 -3.01 -11.41
N MET A 267 -11.95 -2.74 -10.11
CA MET A 267 -11.43 -3.59 -9.04
C MET A 267 -12.01 -5.01 -9.14
N ARG A 268 -13.33 -5.12 -9.29
CA ARG A 268 -14.02 -6.41 -9.45
C ARG A 268 -13.51 -7.21 -10.64
N VAL A 269 -13.34 -6.57 -11.80
CA VAL A 269 -12.87 -7.24 -13.01
C VAL A 269 -11.47 -7.82 -12.81
N VAL A 270 -10.56 -7.04 -12.21
CA VAL A 270 -9.18 -7.50 -11.94
C VAL A 270 -9.18 -8.66 -10.95
N CYS A 271 -9.89 -8.52 -9.81
CA CYS A 271 -9.97 -9.57 -8.80
C CYS A 271 -10.54 -10.87 -9.37
N LYS A 272 -11.67 -10.77 -10.10
CA LYS A 272 -12.30 -11.93 -10.72
C LYS A 272 -11.38 -12.64 -11.72
N ARG A 273 -10.71 -11.89 -12.60
CA ARG A 273 -9.73 -12.47 -13.55
C ARG A 273 -8.62 -13.22 -12.82
N ARG A 274 -8.09 -12.65 -11.74
CA ARG A 274 -7.04 -13.30 -10.95
C ARG A 274 -7.52 -14.58 -10.27
N GLU A 275 -8.76 -14.59 -9.77
CA GLU A 275 -9.38 -15.79 -9.22
C GLU A 275 -9.58 -16.87 -10.27
N GLU A 276 -10.04 -16.51 -11.48
CA GLU A 276 -10.19 -17.44 -12.61
C GLU A 276 -8.85 -18.07 -13.02
N ILE A 277 -7.75 -17.31 -13.00
CA ILE A 277 -6.40 -17.83 -13.24
C ILE A 277 -6.02 -18.82 -12.14
N MET A 278 -6.20 -18.46 -10.87
CA MET A 278 -5.87 -19.34 -9.74
C MET A 278 -6.67 -20.64 -9.77
N GLU A 279 -7.96 -20.56 -10.01
CA GLU A 279 -8.86 -21.71 -10.08
C GLU A 279 -8.47 -22.65 -11.23
N ARG A 280 -8.25 -22.12 -12.43
CA ARG A 280 -7.88 -22.89 -13.64
C ARG A 280 -6.60 -23.67 -13.45
N HIS A 281 -5.59 -23.06 -12.86
CA HIS A 281 -4.27 -23.68 -12.75
C HIS A 281 -4.05 -24.46 -11.44
N SER A 282 -4.91 -24.30 -10.44
CA SER A 282 -4.97 -25.12 -9.21
C SER A 282 -3.59 -25.40 -8.60
N GLY A 283 -2.79 -24.37 -8.39
CA GLY A 283 -1.45 -24.47 -7.76
C GLY A 283 -0.31 -24.88 -8.70
N LYS A 284 -0.58 -25.14 -9.98
CA LYS A 284 0.47 -25.42 -10.97
C LYS A 284 1.09 -24.12 -11.50
N THR A 285 2.32 -24.19 -12.00
CA THR A 285 3.03 -23.04 -12.57
C THR A 285 2.58 -22.69 -14.00
N THR A 286 1.68 -23.48 -14.59
CA THR A 286 1.10 -23.25 -15.93
C THR A 286 0.32 -21.92 -16.05
N TRP A 287 0.04 -21.24 -14.93
CA TRP A 287 -0.56 -19.90 -14.95
C TRP A 287 0.29 -18.86 -15.72
N VAL A 288 1.58 -19.11 -15.92
CA VAL A 288 2.45 -18.25 -16.75
C VAL A 288 1.99 -18.16 -18.19
N GLU A 289 1.23 -19.15 -18.69
CA GLU A 289 0.66 -19.18 -20.03
C GLU A 289 -0.48 -18.16 -20.20
N ASP A 290 -1.15 -17.79 -19.11
CA ASP A 290 -2.26 -16.81 -19.09
C ASP A 290 -1.81 -15.37 -18.80
N ILE A 291 -0.53 -15.17 -18.48
CA ILE A 291 0.02 -13.87 -18.09
C ILE A 291 1.23 -13.52 -18.96
N PHE A 292 1.12 -12.45 -19.74
CA PHE A 292 2.24 -11.95 -20.53
C PHE A 292 3.15 -11.08 -19.64
N PRO A 293 4.46 -11.40 -19.52
CA PRO A 293 5.37 -10.63 -18.68
C PRO A 293 5.85 -9.35 -19.36
N ASP A 294 6.00 -8.28 -18.56
CA ASP A 294 6.66 -7.03 -18.95
C ASP A 294 7.86 -6.77 -18.02
N PHE A 295 8.98 -7.45 -18.31
CA PHE A 295 10.18 -7.35 -17.50
C PHE A 295 10.89 -5.98 -17.56
N ASP A 296 10.50 -5.10 -18.48
CA ASP A 296 10.98 -3.71 -18.56
C ASP A 296 10.23 -2.79 -17.58
N HIS A 297 9.10 -3.25 -17.06
CA HIS A 297 8.31 -2.48 -16.11
C HIS A 297 9.12 -2.12 -14.86
N PHE A 298 8.92 -0.90 -14.35
CA PHE A 298 9.71 -0.35 -13.25
C PHE A 298 9.67 -1.20 -11.96
N PHE A 299 8.67 -2.02 -11.73
CA PHE A 299 8.59 -2.93 -10.59
C PHE A 299 9.66 -4.01 -10.59
N TRP A 300 10.15 -4.41 -11.75
CA TRP A 300 11.24 -5.38 -11.84
C TRP A 300 12.61 -4.78 -11.56
N ARG A 301 12.72 -3.45 -11.61
CA ARG A 301 13.97 -2.74 -11.33
C ARG A 301 14.33 -2.89 -9.85
N GLY A 302 15.53 -3.38 -9.58
CA GLY A 302 16.00 -3.60 -8.22
C GLY A 302 15.56 -4.92 -7.59
N MET A 303 14.85 -5.80 -8.33
CA MET A 303 14.45 -7.12 -7.86
C MET A 303 15.59 -8.16 -7.89
N GLY A 304 16.76 -7.84 -8.51
CA GLY A 304 17.95 -8.68 -8.50
C GLY A 304 17.66 -10.12 -8.94
N ASP A 305 18.00 -11.09 -8.10
CA ASP A 305 17.81 -12.51 -8.39
C ASP A 305 16.35 -12.91 -8.64
N HIS A 306 15.38 -12.16 -8.08
CA HIS A 306 13.97 -12.39 -8.34
C HIS A 306 13.59 -12.10 -9.79
N LEU A 307 14.15 -11.06 -10.42
CA LEU A 307 13.95 -10.81 -11.85
C LEU A 307 14.48 -12.00 -12.68
N THR A 308 15.69 -12.47 -12.40
CA THR A 308 16.26 -13.63 -13.09
C THR A 308 15.40 -14.89 -12.90
N ALA A 309 14.93 -15.13 -11.68
CA ALA A 309 14.02 -16.26 -11.39
C ALA A 309 12.69 -16.15 -12.15
N ALA A 310 12.13 -14.95 -12.23
CA ALA A 310 10.93 -14.69 -13.00
C ALA A 310 11.17 -14.91 -14.51
N MET A 311 12.25 -14.38 -15.08
CA MET A 311 12.58 -14.61 -16.50
C MET A 311 12.72 -16.11 -16.83
N ARG A 312 13.32 -16.91 -15.94
CA ARG A 312 13.38 -18.37 -16.09
C ARG A 312 11.99 -19.01 -16.03
N LEU A 313 11.13 -18.55 -15.13
CA LEU A 313 9.77 -19.06 -14.96
C LEU A 313 8.95 -18.90 -16.24
N TRP A 314 9.13 -17.81 -16.98
CA TRP A 314 8.51 -17.55 -18.29
C TRP A 314 9.33 -18.02 -19.51
N GLY A 315 10.46 -18.69 -19.28
CA GLY A 315 11.28 -19.25 -20.36
C GLY A 315 12.07 -18.22 -21.19
N HIS A 316 12.40 -17.05 -20.60
CA HIS A 316 13.17 -16.00 -21.26
C HIS A 316 14.70 -16.14 -21.07
N VAL A 317 15.18 -16.95 -20.13
CA VAL A 317 16.60 -17.28 -19.86
C VAL A 317 16.76 -18.69 -19.34
#